data_5471efb0ea64630c8766e12d70b651e2
#
_entry.id   5471efb0ea64630c8766e12d70b651e2
#
_cell.length_a   1.000
_cell.length_b   1.000
_cell.length_c   1.000
_cell.angle_alpha   90.00
_cell.angle_beta   90.00
_cell.angle_gamma   90.00
#
_symmetry.space_group_name_H-M   'P 1'
#
loop_
_entity.id
_entity.type
_entity.pdbx_description
1 polymer ?
#
loop_
_entity_poly.entity_id
_entity_poly.type
_entity_poly.pdbx_seq_one_letter_code
_entity_poly.pdbx_strand_id
1 'polypeptide(L)'
;MSQSRSEHRIGFHSIESILNINPQKIIKLFLPANRDDNRIKTLMNLADSKDVSYEASKKISQEPEAFIKIETLRPFQELKTFLTSLKKGSPMILILDNIIDPRNLGACIRSAAVANVDAVIINKHHCAPTNAIAHKVSAGGFETLDIFHVTNLINCIKYLKANNIQVLGLSEHATIMHYQEDLSLPTAIIMGSEEMGIRQKTLESCDNVISLSNNSHFKSLNVSVATGVILSEVLRQRNYA
;
A
#
# COMPACT_ATOMS: atom_id res chain seq x y z
N MET A 1 21.08 -20.22 18.96
CA MET A 1 20.88 -18.79 18.67
C MET A 1 19.98 -18.70 17.44
N SER A 2 18.73 -18.32 17.63
CA SER A 2 17.76 -18.13 16.54
C SER A 2 18.29 -17.00 15.64
N GLN A 3 18.62 -17.29 14.38
CA GLN A 3 18.87 -16.26 13.39
C GLN A 3 17.59 -15.40 13.30
N SER A 4 17.65 -14.19 13.84
CA SER A 4 16.56 -13.22 13.68
C SER A 4 16.42 -13.00 12.17
N ARG A 5 15.32 -13.49 11.59
CA ARG A 5 15.00 -13.27 10.18
C ARG A 5 14.95 -11.76 9.96
N SER A 6 15.77 -11.27 9.03
CA SER A 6 15.81 -9.87 8.66
C SER A 6 15.32 -9.68 7.23
N GLU A 7 14.76 -8.55 6.96
CA GLU A 7 14.37 -8.12 5.60
C GLU A 7 15.29 -7.01 5.12
N HIS A 8 15.54 -6.99 3.82
CA HIS A 8 16.39 -6.01 3.16
C HIS A 8 15.56 -4.85 2.62
N ARG A 9 16.01 -3.63 2.88
CA ARG A 9 15.42 -2.38 2.39
C ARG A 9 16.48 -1.61 1.61
N ILE A 10 16.06 -0.99 0.50
CA ILE A 10 16.91 -0.22 -0.39
C ILE A 10 16.24 1.10 -0.71
N GLY A 11 17.05 2.16 -0.73
CA GLY A 11 16.62 3.48 -1.19
C GLY A 11 16.34 4.47 -0.06
N PHE A 12 16.60 5.75 -0.36
CA PHE A 12 16.51 6.84 0.59
C PHE A 12 15.14 6.97 1.24
N HIS A 13 14.08 7.08 0.44
CA HIS A 13 12.73 7.31 0.96
C HIS A 13 12.23 6.19 1.87
N SER A 14 12.52 4.92 1.51
CA SER A 14 12.16 3.78 2.35
C SER A 14 12.86 3.84 3.71
N ILE A 15 14.16 4.14 3.71
CA ILE A 15 14.96 4.19 4.95
C ILE A 15 14.63 5.42 5.79
N GLU A 16 14.46 6.58 5.17
CA GLU A 16 14.00 7.82 5.83
C GLU A 16 12.66 7.60 6.54
N SER A 17 11.72 6.91 5.88
CA SER A 17 10.43 6.59 6.50
C SER A 17 10.57 5.67 7.70
N ILE A 18 11.41 4.63 7.63
CA ILE A 18 11.65 3.74 8.77
C ILE A 18 12.30 4.52 9.92
N LEU A 19 13.31 5.35 9.65
CA LEU A 19 13.96 6.18 10.65
C LEU A 19 12.97 7.14 11.35
N ASN A 20 12.05 7.72 10.61
CA ASN A 20 11.07 8.65 11.16
C ASN A 20 9.97 7.96 11.98
N ILE A 21 9.49 6.79 11.54
CA ILE A 21 8.31 6.14 12.10
C ILE A 21 8.68 5.08 13.14
N ASN A 22 9.68 4.24 12.82
CA ASN A 22 10.07 3.12 13.68
C ASN A 22 11.56 2.77 13.56
N PRO A 23 12.46 3.64 14.03
CA PRO A 23 13.91 3.44 13.94
C PRO A 23 14.40 2.15 14.60
N GLN A 24 13.69 1.64 15.63
CA GLN A 24 14.06 0.41 16.34
C GLN A 24 13.93 -0.87 15.48
N LYS A 25 13.28 -0.78 14.30
CA LYS A 25 13.26 -1.88 13.32
C LYS A 25 14.63 -2.07 12.65
N ILE A 26 15.43 -1.04 12.54
CA ILE A 26 16.73 -1.11 11.86
C ILE A 26 17.69 -1.94 12.68
N ILE A 27 18.20 -3.03 12.10
CA ILE A 27 19.21 -3.88 12.67
C ILE A 27 20.60 -3.39 12.25
N LYS A 28 20.74 -3.03 10.95
CA LYS A 28 21.95 -2.48 10.35
C LYS A 28 21.59 -1.50 9.26
N LEU A 29 22.28 -0.38 9.20
CA LEU A 29 22.17 0.62 8.16
C LEU A 29 23.51 0.79 7.45
N PHE A 30 23.52 0.73 6.13
CA PHE A 30 24.69 0.91 5.29
C PHE A 30 24.51 2.10 4.37
N LEU A 31 25.53 2.94 4.34
CA LEU A 31 25.58 4.12 3.46
C LEU A 31 26.65 3.93 2.38
N PRO A 32 26.45 4.46 1.15
CA PRO A 32 27.45 4.44 0.09
C PRO A 32 28.71 5.18 0.51
N ALA A 33 29.85 4.48 0.57
CA ALA A 33 31.14 5.08 0.99
C ALA A 33 31.69 6.14 -0.01
N ASN A 34 31.26 6.06 -1.29
CA ASN A 34 31.75 6.93 -2.37
C ASN A 34 30.82 8.12 -2.64
N ARG A 35 29.90 8.41 -1.74
CA ARG A 35 28.91 9.49 -1.86
C ARG A 35 29.04 10.45 -0.69
N ASP A 36 29.20 11.74 -1.00
CA ASP A 36 29.29 12.84 0.00
C ASP A 36 28.41 14.03 -0.44
N ASP A 37 27.20 13.74 -0.86
CA ASP A 37 26.23 14.77 -1.23
C ASP A 37 25.30 15.13 -0.05
N ASN A 38 24.55 16.22 -0.21
CA ASN A 38 23.64 16.70 0.83
C ASN A 38 22.60 15.67 1.26
N ARG A 39 22.18 14.77 0.38
CA ARG A 39 21.18 13.76 0.69
C ARG A 39 21.73 12.69 1.64
N ILE A 40 22.98 12.28 1.44
CA ILE A 40 23.67 11.38 2.39
C ILE A 40 23.84 12.06 3.75
N LYS A 41 24.30 13.33 3.77
CA LYS A 41 24.46 14.10 5.02
C LYS A 41 23.14 14.24 5.78
N THR A 42 22.06 14.53 5.08
CA THR A 42 20.73 14.59 5.68
C THR A 42 20.32 13.25 6.31
N LEU A 43 20.57 12.13 5.60
CA LEU A 43 20.26 10.80 6.11
C LEU A 43 21.12 10.42 7.32
N MET A 44 22.41 10.79 7.32
CA MET A 44 23.31 10.60 8.47
C MET A 44 22.80 11.37 9.71
N ASN A 45 22.49 12.67 9.54
CA ASN A 45 21.95 13.49 10.61
C ASN A 45 20.63 12.94 11.15
N LEU A 46 19.77 12.41 10.28
CA LEU A 46 18.52 11.76 10.68
C LEU A 46 18.80 10.48 11.49
N ALA A 47 19.72 9.62 11.04
CA ALA A 47 20.09 8.42 11.76
C ALA A 47 20.67 8.74 13.14
N ASP A 48 21.58 9.72 13.21
CA ASP A 48 22.16 10.20 14.48
C ASP A 48 21.09 10.73 15.43
N SER A 49 20.12 11.50 14.93
CA SER A 49 19.01 12.04 15.73
C SER A 49 18.07 10.97 16.29
N LYS A 50 18.13 9.75 15.74
CA LYS A 50 17.32 8.58 16.13
C LYS A 50 18.14 7.49 16.84
N ASP A 51 19.39 7.76 17.18
CA ASP A 51 20.33 6.82 17.80
C ASP A 51 20.52 5.53 16.98
N VAL A 52 20.46 5.63 15.64
CA VAL A 52 20.67 4.52 14.73
C VAL A 52 22.08 4.58 14.16
N SER A 53 22.91 3.58 14.49
CA SER A 53 24.27 3.46 13.95
C SER A 53 24.26 3.05 12.48
N TYR A 54 25.24 3.53 11.72
CA TYR A 54 25.41 3.20 10.30
C TYR A 54 26.88 2.93 9.96
N GLU A 55 27.10 2.17 8.89
CA GLU A 55 28.41 1.81 8.37
C GLU A 55 28.56 2.30 6.92
N ALA A 56 29.72 2.90 6.59
CA ALA A 56 30.03 3.23 5.21
C ALA A 56 30.48 1.95 4.46
N SER A 57 29.85 1.65 3.33
CA SER A 57 30.14 0.45 2.55
C SER A 57 30.55 0.77 1.11
N LYS A 58 31.72 0.25 0.70
CA LYS A 58 32.20 0.33 -0.69
C LYS A 58 31.45 -0.62 -1.64
N LYS A 59 30.71 -1.58 -1.10
CA LYS A 59 29.88 -2.52 -1.88
C LYS A 59 28.58 -1.89 -2.40
N ILE A 60 28.19 -0.79 -1.80
CA ILE A 60 26.98 -0.04 -2.14
C ILE A 60 27.40 1.19 -2.92
N SER A 61 26.87 1.34 -4.12
CA SER A 61 27.34 2.40 -5.02
C SER A 61 26.52 3.68 -4.99
N GLN A 62 25.20 3.59 -4.86
CA GLN A 62 24.33 4.76 -5.06
C GLN A 62 23.26 4.96 -3.98
N GLU A 63 22.62 3.92 -3.51
CA GLU A 63 21.49 4.03 -2.58
C GLU A 63 21.82 3.39 -1.23
N PRO A 64 21.34 3.96 -0.11
CA PRO A 64 21.51 3.35 1.20
C PRO A 64 20.73 2.03 1.28
N GLU A 65 21.21 1.12 2.11
CA GLU A 65 20.61 -0.18 2.36
C GLU A 65 20.46 -0.41 3.87
N ALA A 66 19.36 -1.06 4.25
CA ALA A 66 19.15 -1.44 5.65
C ALA A 66 18.67 -2.90 5.77
N PHE A 67 19.10 -3.56 6.83
CA PHE A 67 18.48 -4.79 7.31
C PHE A 67 17.58 -4.44 8.48
N ILE A 68 16.32 -4.84 8.39
CA ILE A 68 15.31 -4.54 9.39
C ILE A 68 14.72 -5.82 10.00
N LYS A 69 14.17 -5.72 11.20
CA LYS A 69 13.39 -6.79 11.81
C LYS A 69 12.16 -7.08 10.97
N ILE A 70 11.90 -8.37 10.70
CA ILE A 70 10.68 -8.79 10.00
C ILE A 70 9.47 -8.50 10.88
N GLU A 71 8.49 -7.82 10.31
CA GLU A 71 7.17 -7.70 10.93
C GLU A 71 6.28 -8.89 10.55
N THR A 72 5.49 -9.31 11.51
CA THR A 72 4.41 -10.28 11.24
C THR A 72 3.34 -9.58 10.42
N LEU A 73 2.88 -10.25 9.36
CA LEU A 73 1.75 -9.76 8.57
C LEU A 73 0.50 -9.67 9.46
N ARG A 74 -0.10 -8.51 9.53
CA ARG A 74 -1.31 -8.26 10.34
C ARG A 74 -2.51 -8.99 9.73
N PRO A 75 -3.12 -9.95 10.46
CA PRO A 75 -4.18 -10.79 9.93
C PRO A 75 -5.55 -10.11 9.96
N PHE A 76 -6.56 -10.77 9.39
CA PHE A 76 -7.95 -10.31 9.35
C PHE A 76 -8.53 -9.97 10.73
N GLN A 77 -8.12 -10.65 11.80
CA GLN A 77 -8.60 -10.34 13.15
C GLN A 77 -8.13 -8.97 13.62
N GLU A 78 -6.89 -8.58 13.29
CA GLU A 78 -6.39 -7.25 13.62
C GLU A 78 -7.09 -6.15 12.80
N LEU A 79 -7.43 -6.43 11.53
CA LEU A 79 -8.26 -5.53 10.73
C LEU A 79 -9.60 -5.25 11.43
N LYS A 80 -10.27 -6.26 11.97
CA LYS A 80 -11.53 -6.07 12.69
C LYS A 80 -11.37 -5.14 13.89
N THR A 81 -10.34 -5.37 14.70
CA THR A 81 -10.03 -4.53 15.86
C THR A 81 -9.70 -3.11 15.43
N PHE A 82 -8.92 -2.96 14.36
CA PHE A 82 -8.56 -1.66 13.80
C PHE A 82 -9.80 -0.88 13.35
N LEU A 83 -10.70 -1.49 12.56
CA LEU A 83 -11.91 -0.84 12.07
C LEU A 83 -12.84 -0.39 13.20
N THR A 84 -12.97 -1.18 14.27
CA THR A 84 -13.76 -0.79 15.45
C THR A 84 -13.12 0.37 16.23
N SER A 85 -11.81 0.57 16.13
CA SER A 85 -11.09 1.67 16.79
C SER A 85 -11.07 2.97 15.99
N LEU A 86 -11.43 2.92 14.69
CA LEU A 86 -11.47 4.12 13.85
C LEU A 86 -12.56 5.08 14.35
N LYS A 87 -12.13 6.28 14.71
CA LYS A 87 -13.03 7.38 15.10
C LYS A 87 -13.58 8.15 13.89
N LYS A 88 -13.14 7.81 12.70
CA LYS A 88 -13.48 8.47 11.46
C LYS A 88 -14.83 8.00 10.94
N GLY A 89 -15.73 8.92 10.63
CA GLY A 89 -17.08 8.59 10.18
C GLY A 89 -17.14 7.92 8.79
N SER A 90 -16.16 8.21 7.91
CA SER A 90 -16.11 7.67 6.54
C SER A 90 -14.71 7.10 6.24
N PRO A 91 -14.40 5.86 6.66
CA PRO A 91 -13.11 5.24 6.32
C PRO A 91 -12.96 5.04 4.81
N MET A 92 -11.71 5.16 4.33
CA MET A 92 -11.30 4.84 2.97
C MET A 92 -10.36 3.65 3.00
N ILE A 93 -10.75 2.55 2.36
CA ILE A 93 -10.02 1.30 2.35
C ILE A 93 -9.63 0.94 0.92
N LEU A 94 -8.39 0.56 0.71
CA LEU A 94 -7.92 -0.01 -0.55
C LEU A 94 -7.76 -1.52 -0.41
N ILE A 95 -8.35 -2.29 -1.32
CA ILE A 95 -8.22 -3.74 -1.38
C ILE A 95 -7.46 -4.13 -2.65
N LEU A 96 -6.38 -4.87 -2.50
CA LEU A 96 -5.56 -5.35 -3.60
C LEU A 96 -5.79 -6.86 -3.80
N ASP A 97 -6.48 -7.20 -4.90
CA ASP A 97 -6.78 -8.59 -5.28
C ASP A 97 -5.99 -8.97 -6.54
N ASN A 98 -5.15 -9.99 -6.43
CA ASN A 98 -4.39 -10.53 -7.56
C ASN A 98 -3.33 -9.58 -8.19
N ILE A 99 -2.73 -8.68 -7.41
CA ILE A 99 -1.63 -7.82 -7.88
C ILE A 99 -0.33 -8.63 -7.84
N ILE A 100 0.14 -9.15 -8.97
CA ILE A 100 1.26 -10.10 -9.05
C ILE A 100 2.64 -9.46 -9.26
N ASP A 101 2.71 -8.22 -9.75
CA ASP A 101 3.99 -7.50 -9.89
C ASP A 101 4.29 -6.68 -8.61
N PRO A 102 5.44 -6.93 -7.94
CA PRO A 102 5.84 -6.17 -6.77
C PRO A 102 5.97 -4.65 -7.02
N ARG A 103 6.28 -4.24 -8.27
CA ARG A 103 6.37 -2.83 -8.63
C ARG A 103 5.00 -2.19 -8.64
N ASN A 104 3.99 -2.84 -9.21
CA ASN A 104 2.61 -2.36 -9.19
C ASN A 104 2.06 -2.36 -7.76
N LEU A 105 2.34 -3.39 -6.97
CA LEU A 105 1.99 -3.41 -5.55
C LEU A 105 2.57 -2.19 -4.81
N GLY A 106 3.87 -1.95 -4.96
CA GLY A 106 4.53 -0.80 -4.33
C GLY A 106 3.96 0.55 -4.79
N ALA A 107 3.64 0.69 -6.09
CA ALA A 107 3.06 1.92 -6.63
C ALA A 107 1.62 2.16 -6.14
N CYS A 108 0.79 1.11 -6.01
CA CYS A 108 -0.54 1.20 -5.39
C CYS A 108 -0.45 1.65 -3.92
N ILE A 109 0.48 1.05 -3.16
CA ILE A 109 0.75 1.44 -1.76
C ILE A 109 1.19 2.90 -1.66
N ARG A 110 2.04 3.38 -2.57
CA ARG A 110 2.44 4.79 -2.63
C ARG A 110 1.24 5.70 -2.88
N SER A 111 0.39 5.37 -3.84
CA SER A 111 -0.84 6.13 -4.13
C SER A 111 -1.78 6.15 -2.92
N ALA A 112 -1.94 5.01 -2.24
CA ALA A 112 -2.72 4.91 -1.02
C ALA A 112 -2.19 5.79 0.11
N ALA A 113 -0.85 5.82 0.30
CA ALA A 113 -0.22 6.69 1.30
C ALA A 113 -0.45 8.18 1.00
N VAL A 114 -0.29 8.61 -0.26
CA VAL A 114 -0.55 9.99 -0.68
C VAL A 114 -2.02 10.37 -0.47
N ALA A 115 -2.94 9.44 -0.73
CA ALA A 115 -4.37 9.66 -0.53
C ALA A 115 -4.83 9.54 0.93
N ASN A 116 -3.92 9.26 1.86
CA ASN A 116 -4.23 9.05 3.27
C ASN A 116 -5.33 8.00 3.51
N VAL A 117 -5.20 6.86 2.81
CA VAL A 117 -6.08 5.69 2.97
C VAL A 117 -5.98 5.15 4.39
N ASP A 118 -7.09 4.86 5.02
CA ASP A 118 -7.13 4.41 6.42
C ASP A 118 -6.61 2.98 6.60
N ALA A 119 -6.86 2.10 5.62
CA ALA A 119 -6.34 0.73 5.64
C ALA A 119 -6.10 0.20 4.22
N VAL A 120 -5.06 -0.61 4.06
CA VAL A 120 -4.86 -1.42 2.85
C VAL A 120 -5.01 -2.89 3.19
N ILE A 121 -5.80 -3.60 2.38
CA ILE A 121 -6.03 -5.04 2.52
C ILE A 121 -5.40 -5.75 1.32
N ILE A 122 -4.48 -6.67 1.59
CA ILE A 122 -3.79 -7.45 0.58
C ILE A 122 -4.25 -8.92 0.66
N ASN A 123 -4.62 -9.50 -0.47
CA ASN A 123 -4.90 -10.93 -0.53
C ASN A 123 -3.60 -11.73 -0.42
N LYS A 124 -3.46 -12.49 0.67
CA LYS A 124 -2.21 -13.17 1.03
C LYS A 124 -1.71 -14.17 -0.03
N HIS A 125 -2.61 -14.85 -0.74
CA HIS A 125 -2.25 -15.94 -1.64
C HIS A 125 -2.19 -15.55 -3.12
N HIS A 126 -2.71 -14.37 -3.47
CA HIS A 126 -2.88 -13.95 -4.86
C HIS A 126 -2.26 -12.58 -5.14
N CYS A 127 -1.41 -12.09 -4.25
CA CYS A 127 -0.65 -10.86 -4.48
C CYS A 127 0.85 -11.12 -4.38
N ALA A 128 1.63 -10.27 -5.02
CA ALA A 128 3.07 -10.25 -4.92
C ALA A 128 3.51 -10.16 -3.44
N PRO A 129 4.66 -10.74 -3.11
CA PRO A 129 5.25 -10.57 -1.79
C PRO A 129 5.65 -9.10 -1.57
N THR A 130 5.52 -8.64 -0.34
CA THR A 130 6.02 -7.33 0.11
C THR A 130 7.55 -7.38 0.26
N ASN A 131 8.26 -7.51 -0.86
CA ASN A 131 9.72 -7.63 -0.91
C ASN A 131 10.41 -6.26 -1.04
N ALA A 132 11.75 -6.26 -1.10
CA ALA A 132 12.56 -5.05 -1.24
C ALA A 132 12.17 -4.17 -2.45
N ILE A 133 11.71 -4.78 -3.56
CA ILE A 133 11.27 -4.04 -4.76
C ILE A 133 9.98 -3.28 -4.47
N ALA A 134 8.98 -3.94 -3.88
CA ALA A 134 7.71 -3.30 -3.52
C ALA A 134 7.94 -2.16 -2.52
N HIS A 135 8.77 -2.37 -1.49
CA HIS A 135 9.13 -1.34 -0.52
C HIS A 135 9.87 -0.15 -1.16
N LYS A 136 10.81 -0.40 -2.08
CA LYS A 136 11.51 0.67 -2.80
C LYS A 136 10.54 1.53 -3.61
N VAL A 137 9.65 0.89 -4.37
CA VAL A 137 8.68 1.60 -5.23
C VAL A 137 7.65 2.35 -4.39
N SER A 138 7.23 1.81 -3.26
CA SER A 138 6.28 2.49 -2.37
C SER A 138 6.84 3.77 -1.73
N ALA A 139 8.17 3.98 -1.79
CA ALA A 139 8.85 5.16 -1.27
C ALA A 139 8.49 5.47 0.20
N GLY A 140 8.34 4.45 1.03
CA GLY A 140 7.97 4.56 2.45
C GLY A 140 6.47 4.37 2.74
N GLY A 141 5.64 4.16 1.73
CA GLY A 141 4.20 3.95 1.91
C GLY A 141 3.86 2.76 2.80
N PHE A 142 4.66 1.69 2.76
CA PHE A 142 4.47 0.54 3.66
C PHE A 142 4.65 0.88 5.13
N GLU A 143 5.43 1.90 5.44
CA GLU A 143 5.73 2.30 6.82
C GLU A 143 4.66 3.27 7.38
N THR A 144 3.90 3.92 6.50
CA THR A 144 2.92 4.95 6.88
C THR A 144 1.49 4.44 6.94
N LEU A 145 1.20 3.27 6.35
CA LEU A 145 -0.15 2.73 6.20
C LEU A 145 -0.40 1.55 7.13
N ASP A 146 -1.64 1.41 7.57
CA ASP A 146 -2.14 0.21 8.22
C ASP A 146 -2.46 -0.87 7.17
N ILE A 147 -1.59 -1.89 7.07
CA ILE A 147 -1.67 -2.94 6.04
C ILE A 147 -2.04 -4.28 6.67
N PHE A 148 -3.08 -4.91 6.11
CA PHE A 148 -3.60 -6.18 6.58
C PHE A 148 -3.57 -7.24 5.49
N HIS A 149 -3.23 -8.47 5.85
CA HIS A 149 -3.19 -9.60 4.95
C HIS A 149 -4.32 -10.58 5.24
N VAL A 150 -5.20 -10.80 4.27
CA VAL A 150 -6.35 -11.69 4.42
C VAL A 150 -6.20 -12.92 3.52
N THR A 151 -6.57 -14.08 4.05
CA THR A 151 -6.56 -15.36 3.30
C THR A 151 -7.87 -15.60 2.56
N ASN A 152 -8.98 -15.06 3.09
CA ASN A 152 -10.30 -15.17 2.48
C ASN A 152 -10.89 -13.77 2.29
N LEU A 153 -10.72 -13.26 1.07
CA LEU A 153 -11.19 -11.91 0.72
C LEU A 153 -12.71 -11.81 0.74
N ILE A 154 -13.44 -12.85 0.35
CA ILE A 154 -14.91 -12.86 0.38
C ILE A 154 -15.44 -12.66 1.81
N ASN A 155 -14.85 -13.36 2.79
CA ASN A 155 -15.23 -13.17 4.19
C ASN A 155 -14.89 -11.75 4.69
N CYS A 156 -13.79 -11.19 4.22
CA CYS A 156 -13.42 -9.81 4.53
C CYS A 156 -14.45 -8.83 3.95
N ILE A 157 -14.82 -8.98 2.68
CA ILE A 157 -15.85 -8.15 2.02
C ILE A 157 -17.19 -8.23 2.77
N LYS A 158 -17.65 -9.43 3.11
CA LYS A 158 -18.89 -9.61 3.90
C LYS A 158 -18.83 -8.87 5.23
N TYR A 159 -17.67 -8.89 5.89
CA TYR A 159 -17.48 -8.16 7.15
C TYR A 159 -17.54 -6.64 6.95
N LEU A 160 -16.88 -6.11 5.91
CA LEU A 160 -16.92 -4.67 5.59
C LEU A 160 -18.36 -4.20 5.34
N LYS A 161 -19.11 -4.92 4.50
CA LYS A 161 -20.53 -4.63 4.19
C LYS A 161 -21.41 -4.68 5.45
N ALA A 162 -21.21 -5.67 6.32
CA ALA A 162 -21.93 -5.78 7.59
C ALA A 162 -21.63 -4.63 8.58
N ASN A 163 -20.53 -3.88 8.35
CA ASN A 163 -20.17 -2.68 9.10
C ASN A 163 -20.44 -1.38 8.31
N ASN A 164 -21.37 -1.41 7.37
CA ASN A 164 -21.82 -0.26 6.55
C ASN A 164 -20.68 0.39 5.75
N ILE A 165 -19.70 -0.38 5.31
CA ILE A 165 -18.66 0.06 4.39
C ILE A 165 -19.03 -0.48 3.01
N GLN A 166 -19.38 0.42 2.07
CA GLN A 166 -19.65 0.00 0.69
C GLN A 166 -18.39 -0.56 0.04
N VAL A 167 -18.55 -1.59 -0.76
CA VAL A 167 -17.44 -2.27 -1.43
C VAL A 167 -17.61 -2.18 -2.94
N LEU A 168 -16.72 -1.45 -3.60
CA LEU A 168 -16.75 -1.17 -5.02
C LEU A 168 -15.58 -1.87 -5.73
N GLY A 169 -15.91 -2.65 -6.77
CA GLY A 169 -14.90 -3.26 -7.64
C GLY A 169 -14.58 -2.36 -8.83
N LEU A 170 -13.29 -2.15 -9.15
CA LEU A 170 -12.89 -1.43 -10.34
C LEU A 170 -12.69 -2.38 -11.52
N SER A 171 -13.46 -2.19 -12.60
CA SER A 171 -13.37 -3.01 -13.83
C SER A 171 -13.59 -2.17 -15.07
N GLU A 172 -12.80 -2.42 -16.12
CA GLU A 172 -12.97 -1.79 -17.44
C GLU A 172 -14.25 -2.24 -18.16
N HIS A 173 -14.88 -3.33 -17.71
CA HIS A 173 -16.11 -3.86 -18.26
C HIS A 173 -17.38 -3.31 -17.58
N ALA A 174 -17.24 -2.53 -16.52
CA ALA A 174 -18.38 -1.93 -15.83
C ALA A 174 -19.03 -0.84 -16.67
N THR A 175 -20.34 -0.68 -16.50
CA THR A 175 -21.14 0.35 -17.17
C THR A 175 -21.34 1.58 -16.30
N ILE A 176 -21.22 1.44 -14.98
CA ILE A 176 -21.33 2.53 -14.02
C ILE A 176 -20.00 3.27 -13.96
N MET A 177 -20.01 4.56 -14.21
CA MET A 177 -18.81 5.37 -14.10
C MET A 177 -18.51 5.73 -12.64
N HIS A 178 -17.23 5.75 -12.28
CA HIS A 178 -16.78 6.02 -10.92
C HIS A 178 -17.36 7.31 -10.30
N TYR A 179 -17.60 8.33 -11.10
CA TYR A 179 -18.17 9.61 -10.65
C TYR A 179 -19.70 9.58 -10.45
N GLN A 180 -20.37 8.47 -10.77
CA GLN A 180 -21.81 8.25 -10.53
C GLN A 180 -22.08 7.63 -9.16
N GLU A 181 -21.04 7.09 -8.50
CA GLU A 181 -21.13 6.54 -7.15
C GLU A 181 -20.85 7.61 -6.10
N ASP A 182 -21.52 7.51 -4.96
CA ASP A 182 -21.24 8.36 -3.80
C ASP A 182 -20.03 7.83 -3.03
N LEU A 183 -18.86 8.38 -3.34
CA LEU A 183 -17.59 8.02 -2.72
C LEU A 183 -17.32 8.83 -1.42
N SER A 184 -18.24 9.70 -1.00
CA SER A 184 -18.16 10.38 0.29
C SER A 184 -18.47 9.44 1.47
N LEU A 185 -19.21 8.37 1.22
CA LEU A 185 -19.55 7.32 2.18
C LEU A 185 -18.33 6.49 2.62
N PRO A 186 -18.44 5.73 3.74
CA PRO A 186 -17.46 4.70 4.08
C PRO A 186 -17.25 3.73 2.90
N THR A 187 -16.04 3.69 2.34
CA THR A 187 -15.82 3.02 1.04
C THR A 187 -14.57 2.15 1.05
N ALA A 188 -14.70 0.94 0.52
CA ALA A 188 -13.59 0.06 0.16
C ALA A 188 -13.55 -0.11 -1.36
N ILE A 189 -12.41 0.24 -1.98
CA ILE A 189 -12.17 0.09 -3.42
C ILE A 189 -11.32 -1.14 -3.65
N ILE A 190 -11.77 -2.05 -4.52
CA ILE A 190 -11.03 -3.24 -4.91
C ILE A 190 -10.35 -3.00 -6.26
N MET A 191 -9.03 -3.20 -6.28
CA MET A 191 -8.19 -3.20 -7.47
C MET A 191 -7.77 -4.62 -7.83
N GLY A 192 -7.90 -4.99 -9.10
CA GLY A 192 -7.44 -6.26 -9.64
C GLY A 192 -6.15 -6.15 -10.44
N SER A 193 -5.63 -7.28 -10.94
CA SER A 193 -4.47 -7.28 -11.85
C SER A 193 -4.80 -6.71 -13.23
N GLU A 194 -3.75 -6.31 -13.96
CA GLU A 194 -3.88 -5.77 -15.32
C GLU A 194 -4.36 -6.84 -16.33
N GLU A 195 -3.96 -8.10 -16.14
CA GLU A 195 -4.30 -9.19 -17.08
C GLU A 195 -5.66 -9.83 -16.77
N MET A 196 -5.89 -10.15 -15.50
CA MET A 196 -7.05 -10.93 -15.06
C MET A 196 -8.13 -10.07 -14.39
N GLY A 197 -7.84 -8.82 -14.10
CA GLY A 197 -8.74 -7.96 -13.33
C GLY A 197 -8.97 -8.48 -11.90
N ILE A 198 -10.12 -8.15 -11.36
CA ILE A 198 -10.62 -8.69 -10.09
C ILE A 198 -11.21 -10.08 -10.35
N ARG A 199 -10.95 -11.03 -9.46
CA ARG A 199 -11.49 -12.38 -9.58
C ARG A 199 -13.01 -12.39 -9.55
N GLN A 200 -13.65 -13.24 -10.36
CA GLN A 200 -15.11 -13.28 -10.56
C GLN A 200 -15.90 -13.34 -9.25
N LYS A 201 -15.54 -14.23 -8.33
CA LYS A 201 -16.20 -14.35 -7.01
C LYS A 201 -16.04 -13.09 -6.14
N THR A 202 -14.95 -12.36 -6.30
CA THR A 202 -14.72 -11.08 -5.63
C THR A 202 -15.64 -10.02 -6.20
N LEU A 203 -15.75 -9.91 -7.54
CA LEU A 203 -16.68 -9.00 -8.22
C LEU A 203 -18.13 -9.22 -7.80
N GLU A 204 -18.59 -10.48 -7.77
CA GLU A 204 -19.93 -10.86 -7.35
C GLU A 204 -20.26 -10.50 -5.88
N SER A 205 -19.22 -10.29 -5.07
CA SER A 205 -19.35 -9.92 -3.66
C SER A 205 -19.40 -8.40 -3.43
N CYS A 206 -19.04 -7.60 -4.44
CA CYS A 206 -19.11 -6.13 -4.38
C CYS A 206 -20.55 -5.63 -4.29
N ASP A 207 -20.76 -4.42 -3.81
CA ASP A 207 -22.04 -3.72 -3.89
C ASP A 207 -22.28 -3.23 -5.32
N ASN A 208 -21.25 -2.61 -5.92
CA ASN A 208 -21.24 -2.20 -7.32
C ASN A 208 -19.88 -2.44 -7.96
N VAL A 209 -19.87 -2.48 -9.30
CA VAL A 209 -18.67 -2.51 -10.12
C VAL A 209 -18.64 -1.25 -10.96
N ILE A 210 -17.53 -0.51 -10.90
CA ILE A 210 -17.39 0.82 -11.50
C ILE A 210 -16.24 0.86 -12.50
N SER A 211 -16.31 1.76 -13.47
CA SER A 211 -15.28 1.98 -14.49
C SER A 211 -14.70 3.39 -14.42
N LEU A 212 -13.44 3.52 -14.81
CA LEU A 212 -12.77 4.82 -14.96
C LEU A 212 -12.96 5.45 -16.35
N SER A 213 -13.31 4.65 -17.35
CA SER A 213 -13.39 5.08 -18.74
C SER A 213 -14.55 4.45 -19.46
N ASN A 214 -15.24 5.24 -20.29
CA ASN A 214 -16.24 4.81 -21.24
C ASN A 214 -15.71 4.72 -22.68
N ASN A 215 -14.38 4.85 -22.88
CA ASN A 215 -13.78 4.73 -24.21
C ASN A 215 -13.99 3.31 -24.76
N SER A 216 -14.62 3.20 -25.95
CA SER A 216 -14.90 1.89 -26.57
C SER A 216 -13.66 1.17 -27.09
N HIS A 217 -12.60 1.91 -27.41
CA HIS A 217 -11.40 1.37 -28.05
C HIS A 217 -10.26 1.05 -27.11
N PHE A 218 -10.12 1.81 -26.02
CA PHE A 218 -9.04 1.64 -25.06
C PHE A 218 -9.51 1.99 -23.65
N LYS A 219 -9.72 0.98 -22.82
CA LYS A 219 -10.31 1.14 -21.49
C LYS A 219 -9.33 0.84 -20.35
N SER A 220 -8.26 0.09 -20.62
CA SER A 220 -7.37 -0.40 -19.59
C SER A 220 -6.32 0.65 -19.20
N LEU A 221 -6.10 0.80 -17.91
CA LEU A 221 -5.00 1.55 -17.32
C LEU A 221 -4.12 0.60 -16.51
N ASN A 222 -2.84 0.91 -16.43
CA ASN A 222 -2.00 0.25 -15.43
C ASN A 222 -2.65 0.39 -14.03
N VAL A 223 -2.65 -0.69 -13.24
CA VAL A 223 -3.37 -0.75 -11.98
C VAL A 223 -2.95 0.35 -10.99
N SER A 224 -1.67 0.73 -10.99
CA SER A 224 -1.20 1.81 -10.10
C SER A 224 -1.70 3.18 -10.53
N VAL A 225 -1.82 3.42 -11.84
CA VAL A 225 -2.44 4.64 -12.39
C VAL A 225 -3.92 4.67 -12.05
N ALA A 226 -4.63 3.57 -12.30
CA ALA A 226 -6.04 3.44 -11.96
C ALA A 226 -6.29 3.66 -10.46
N THR A 227 -5.41 3.14 -9.59
CA THR A 227 -5.46 3.38 -8.14
C THR A 227 -5.34 4.87 -7.82
N GLY A 228 -4.40 5.57 -8.42
CA GLY A 228 -4.24 7.03 -8.22
C GLY A 228 -5.48 7.82 -8.65
N VAL A 229 -6.05 7.49 -9.81
CA VAL A 229 -7.25 8.16 -10.35
C VAL A 229 -8.45 7.97 -9.42
N ILE A 230 -8.77 6.73 -9.04
CA ILE A 230 -9.95 6.47 -8.19
C ILE A 230 -9.80 7.07 -6.79
N LEU A 231 -8.62 6.97 -6.18
CA LEU A 231 -8.40 7.56 -4.86
C LEU A 231 -8.45 9.10 -4.90
N SER A 232 -8.00 9.73 -5.98
CA SER A 232 -8.15 11.18 -6.20
C SER A 232 -9.61 11.59 -6.29
N GLU A 233 -10.45 10.79 -6.96
CA GLU A 233 -11.91 11.06 -7.03
C GLU A 233 -12.57 10.91 -5.66
N VAL A 234 -12.22 9.89 -4.87
CA VAL A 234 -12.70 9.77 -3.48
C VAL A 234 -12.36 11.03 -2.68
N LEU A 235 -11.12 11.51 -2.77
CA LEU A 235 -10.70 12.74 -2.08
C LEU A 235 -11.46 13.96 -2.59
N ARG A 236 -11.67 14.08 -3.90
CA ARG A 236 -12.43 15.18 -4.48
C ARG A 236 -13.85 15.22 -3.92
N GLN A 237 -14.56 14.10 -3.93
CA GLN A 237 -15.94 14.05 -3.40
C GLN A 237 -15.99 14.35 -1.91
N ARG A 238 -15.01 13.89 -1.10
CA ARG A 238 -14.98 14.12 0.34
C ARG A 238 -14.58 15.55 0.76
N ASN A 239 -13.80 16.25 -0.06
CA ASN A 239 -13.31 17.59 0.25
C ASN A 239 -14.20 18.72 -0.33
N TYR A 240 -15.08 18.38 -1.29
CA TYR A 240 -15.94 19.36 -1.98
C TYR A 240 -17.41 19.00 -1.92
N ALA A 241 -17.80 18.06 -1.04
CA ALA A 241 -19.19 17.70 -0.75
C ALA A 241 -19.81 18.64 0.28
#